data_e8471f3249c89e4280ca9b60196a1826
#
_entry.id   e8471f3249c89e4280ca9b60196a1826
#
_cell.length_a   1.000
_cell.length_b   1.000
_cell.length_c   1.000
_cell.angle_alpha   90.00
_cell.angle_beta   90.00
_cell.angle_gamma   90.00
#
_symmetry.space_group_name_H-M   'P 1'
#
loop_
_entity.id
_entity.type
_entity.pdbx_description
1 polymer ?
#
loop_
_entity_poly.entity_id
_entity_poly.type
_entity_poly.pdbx_seq_one_letter_code
_entity_poly.pdbx_strand_id
1 'polypeptide(L)'
;MSTKLIFAIITITLALVFYTVGVFSERKAKKLKKNHVVIFYLGLICDTTGTFLMSQIAKSGNINISSTAQTIHGVTGTIAILLMLFHAVWATWVIYKNDEEKQLVFHKFSIVVWFLWLIPYIIGAIIGMMH
;
A
#
# COMPACT_ATOMS: atom_id res chain seq x y z
N MET A 1 4.24 -22.83 -8.15
CA MET A 1 3.96 -21.67 -7.30
C MET A 1 2.81 -22.03 -6.35
N SER A 2 2.96 -21.74 -5.07
CA SER A 2 1.94 -22.10 -4.08
C SER A 2 0.70 -21.22 -4.25
N THR A 3 -0.46 -21.80 -3.87
CA THR A 3 -1.73 -21.04 -3.90
C THR A 3 -1.64 -19.79 -3.04
N LYS A 4 -1.00 -19.88 -1.88
CA LYS A 4 -0.82 -18.76 -0.97
C LYS A 4 -0.03 -17.62 -1.62
N LEU A 5 1.02 -17.95 -2.37
CA LEU A 5 1.83 -16.96 -3.07
C LEU A 5 1.01 -16.27 -4.17
N ILE A 6 0.21 -17.03 -4.91
CA ILE A 6 -0.68 -16.47 -5.94
C ILE A 6 -1.66 -15.48 -5.33
N PHE A 7 -2.33 -15.84 -4.22
CA PHE A 7 -3.26 -14.94 -3.53
C PHE A 7 -2.55 -13.69 -3.00
N ALA A 8 -1.33 -13.85 -2.48
CA ALA A 8 -0.56 -12.71 -1.99
C ALA A 8 -0.25 -11.73 -3.12
N ILE A 9 0.19 -12.23 -4.27
CA ILE A 9 0.49 -11.39 -5.44
C ILE A 9 -0.76 -10.67 -5.92
N ILE A 10 -1.89 -11.39 -5.99
CA ILE A 10 -3.16 -10.80 -6.43
C ILE A 10 -3.60 -9.69 -5.48
N THR A 11 -3.59 -9.94 -4.18
CA THR A 11 -4.04 -8.93 -3.20
C THR A 11 -3.15 -7.71 -3.16
N ILE A 12 -1.82 -7.87 -3.25
CA ILE A 12 -0.89 -6.75 -3.29
C ILE A 12 -1.05 -5.95 -4.59
N THR A 13 -1.27 -6.64 -5.72
CA THR A 13 -1.52 -5.96 -6.99
C THR A 13 -2.82 -5.18 -6.97
N LEU A 14 -3.88 -5.75 -6.35
CA LEU A 14 -5.13 -5.03 -6.15
C LEU A 14 -4.93 -3.79 -5.28
N ALA A 15 -4.10 -3.89 -4.24
CA ALA A 15 -3.77 -2.74 -3.40
C ALA A 15 -3.12 -1.64 -4.24
N LEU A 16 -2.18 -1.99 -5.12
CA LEU A 16 -1.54 -1.04 -6.02
C LEU A 16 -2.58 -0.34 -6.90
N VAL A 17 -3.51 -1.11 -7.47
CA VAL A 17 -4.57 -0.56 -8.32
C VAL A 17 -5.45 0.41 -7.52
N PHE A 18 -5.91 0.00 -6.33
CA PHE A 18 -6.77 0.84 -5.50
C PHE A 18 -6.07 2.13 -5.07
N TYR A 19 -4.83 2.02 -4.59
CA TYR A 19 -4.07 3.20 -4.17
C TYR A 19 -3.82 4.15 -5.34
N THR A 20 -3.43 3.61 -6.49
CA THR A 20 -3.17 4.41 -7.70
C THR A 20 -4.44 5.11 -8.16
N VAL A 21 -5.55 4.37 -8.27
CA VAL A 21 -6.83 4.95 -8.68
C VAL A 21 -7.27 6.01 -7.67
N GLY A 22 -7.16 5.73 -6.37
CA GLY A 22 -7.55 6.67 -5.33
C GLY A 22 -6.76 7.97 -5.37
N VAL A 23 -5.42 7.86 -5.42
CA VAL A 23 -4.53 9.03 -5.41
C VAL A 23 -4.73 9.88 -6.67
N PHE A 24 -4.72 9.26 -7.83
CA PHE A 24 -4.82 10.03 -9.09
C PHE A 24 -6.24 10.51 -9.38
N SER A 25 -7.29 9.79 -8.96
CA SER A 25 -8.66 10.27 -9.06
C SER A 25 -8.89 11.49 -8.19
N GLU A 26 -8.34 11.48 -6.99
CA GLU A 26 -8.41 12.61 -6.08
C GLU A 26 -7.71 13.84 -6.67
N ARG A 27 -6.51 13.65 -7.25
CA ARG A 27 -5.78 14.75 -7.90
C ARG A 27 -6.54 15.30 -9.10
N LYS A 28 -7.12 14.43 -9.92
CA LYS A 28 -7.90 14.83 -11.10
C LYS A 28 -9.14 15.60 -10.70
N ALA A 29 -9.82 15.17 -9.64
CA ALA A 29 -11.02 15.83 -9.13
C ALA A 29 -10.71 17.13 -8.40
N LYS A 30 -9.46 17.34 -8.01
CA LYS A 30 -8.99 18.49 -7.22
C LYS A 30 -9.69 18.62 -5.88
N LYS A 31 -10.37 17.57 -5.46
CA LYS A 31 -11.08 17.51 -4.18
C LYS A 31 -11.15 16.07 -3.71
N LEU A 32 -10.91 15.87 -2.41
CA LEU A 32 -11.04 14.58 -1.78
C LEU A 32 -12.52 14.29 -1.53
N LYS A 33 -13.00 13.16 -2.03
CA LYS A 33 -14.40 12.73 -1.89
C LYS A 33 -14.46 11.44 -1.08
N LYS A 34 -15.66 11.11 -0.57
CA LYS A 34 -15.87 9.88 0.20
C LYS A 34 -15.48 8.63 -0.61
N ASN A 35 -15.73 8.64 -1.91
CA ASN A 35 -15.36 7.52 -2.79
C ASN A 35 -13.87 7.25 -2.75
N HIS A 36 -13.06 8.31 -2.73
CA HIS A 36 -11.60 8.17 -2.65
C HIS A 36 -11.17 7.52 -1.34
N VAL A 37 -11.80 7.92 -0.23
CA VAL A 37 -11.50 7.33 1.09
C VAL A 37 -11.84 5.85 1.12
N VAL A 38 -12.99 5.46 0.56
CA VAL A 38 -13.39 4.05 0.48
C VAL A 38 -12.35 3.26 -0.32
N ILE A 39 -11.88 3.81 -1.44
CA ILE A 39 -10.86 3.17 -2.28
C ILE A 39 -9.56 3.00 -1.50
N PHE A 40 -9.14 4.00 -0.71
CA PHE A 40 -7.95 3.91 0.12
C PHE A 40 -8.07 2.79 1.15
N TYR A 41 -9.24 2.66 1.81
CA TYR A 41 -9.45 1.59 2.79
C TYR A 41 -9.49 0.21 2.14
N LEU A 42 -10.08 0.10 0.95
CA LEU A 42 -10.07 -1.16 0.20
C LEU A 42 -8.63 -1.56 -0.14
N GLY A 43 -7.83 -0.60 -0.59
CA GLY A 43 -6.41 -0.84 -0.85
C GLY A 43 -5.67 -1.27 0.40
N LEU A 44 -5.97 -0.64 1.54
CA LEU A 44 -5.32 -0.97 2.80
C LEU A 44 -5.67 -2.39 3.27
N ILE A 45 -6.92 -2.81 3.09
CA ILE A 45 -7.35 -4.18 3.42
C ILE A 45 -6.59 -5.18 2.54
N CYS A 46 -6.52 -4.93 1.23
CA CYS A 46 -5.79 -5.79 0.31
C CYS A 46 -4.31 -5.84 0.64
N ASP A 47 -3.71 -4.69 0.93
CA ASP A 47 -2.29 -4.57 1.28
C ASP A 47 -1.97 -5.36 2.56
N THR A 48 -2.78 -5.20 3.59
CA THR A 48 -2.61 -5.89 4.86
C THR A 48 -2.76 -7.40 4.68
N THR A 49 -3.76 -7.84 3.91
CA THR A 49 -4.00 -9.25 3.63
C THR A 49 -2.81 -9.85 2.87
N GLY A 50 -2.35 -9.18 1.82
CA GLY A 50 -1.22 -9.65 1.02
C GLY A 50 0.07 -9.71 1.84
N THR A 51 0.33 -8.71 2.67
CA THR A 51 1.50 -8.67 3.53
C THR A 51 1.47 -9.78 4.56
N PHE A 52 0.29 -10.06 5.14
CA PHE A 52 0.13 -11.17 6.08
C PHE A 52 0.44 -12.50 5.40
N LEU A 53 -0.07 -12.72 4.19
CA LEU A 53 0.21 -13.94 3.43
C LEU A 53 1.70 -14.06 3.10
N MET A 54 2.34 -12.96 2.69
CA MET A 54 3.78 -12.95 2.43
C MET A 54 4.58 -13.27 3.69
N SER A 55 4.15 -12.76 4.84
CA SER A 55 4.80 -13.05 6.11
C SER A 55 4.71 -14.54 6.45
N GLN A 56 3.56 -15.18 6.23
CA GLN A 56 3.40 -16.60 6.44
C GLN A 56 4.30 -17.43 5.52
N ILE A 57 4.41 -17.02 4.27
CA ILE A 57 5.27 -17.70 3.29
C ILE A 57 6.73 -17.60 3.73
N ALA A 58 7.19 -16.44 4.16
CA ALA A 58 8.54 -16.22 4.63
C ALA A 58 8.87 -17.10 5.85
N LYS A 59 7.91 -17.22 6.79
CA LYS A 59 8.10 -18.04 7.99
C LYS A 59 8.09 -19.54 7.70
N SER A 60 7.51 -19.96 6.58
CA SER A 60 7.49 -21.39 6.22
C SER A 60 8.85 -21.94 5.81
N GLY A 61 9.81 -21.06 5.48
CA GLY A 61 11.14 -21.46 5.05
C GLY A 61 11.22 -22.01 3.64
N ASN A 62 10.12 -21.98 2.90
CA ASN A 62 10.06 -22.52 1.53
C ASN A 62 10.60 -21.56 0.47
N ILE A 63 11.01 -20.35 0.87
CA ILE A 63 11.52 -19.35 -0.04
C ILE A 63 13.01 -19.17 0.22
N ASN A 64 13.79 -19.28 -0.86
CA ASN A 64 15.23 -19.15 -0.78
C ASN A 64 15.66 -17.70 -1.05
N ILE A 65 15.44 -16.84 -0.04
CA ILE A 65 15.77 -15.42 -0.10
C ILE A 65 16.77 -15.12 1.01
N SER A 66 17.73 -14.22 0.75
CA SER A 66 18.70 -13.82 1.76
C SER A 66 18.01 -13.16 2.96
N SER A 67 18.54 -13.37 4.16
CA SER A 67 18.02 -12.75 5.39
C SER A 67 18.00 -11.23 5.28
N THR A 68 19.04 -10.64 4.67
CA THR A 68 19.12 -9.19 4.50
C THR A 68 17.98 -8.67 3.62
N ALA A 69 17.73 -9.35 2.48
CA ALA A 69 16.63 -8.95 1.58
C ALA A 69 15.27 -9.05 2.28
N GLN A 70 15.04 -10.12 3.05
CA GLN A 70 13.79 -10.29 3.80
C GLN A 70 13.63 -9.18 4.84
N THR A 71 14.70 -8.84 5.55
CA THR A 71 14.67 -7.79 6.57
C THR A 71 14.34 -6.43 5.94
N ILE A 72 15.03 -6.08 4.85
CA ILE A 72 14.80 -4.80 4.16
C ILE A 72 13.36 -4.72 3.68
N HIS A 73 12.86 -5.77 3.03
CA HIS A 73 11.49 -5.79 2.51
C HIS A 73 10.47 -5.73 3.66
N GLY A 74 10.69 -6.47 4.74
CA GLY A 74 9.80 -6.49 5.89
C GLY A 74 9.73 -5.13 6.58
N VAL A 75 10.87 -4.47 6.79
CA VAL A 75 10.91 -3.15 7.44
C VAL A 75 10.25 -2.10 6.55
N THR A 76 10.61 -2.04 5.27
CA THR A 76 10.04 -1.05 4.35
C THR A 76 8.54 -1.29 4.14
N GLY A 77 8.12 -2.55 4.06
CA GLY A 77 6.71 -2.91 3.92
C GLY A 77 5.88 -2.51 5.13
N THR A 78 6.42 -2.73 6.33
CA THR A 78 5.74 -2.34 7.58
C THR A 78 5.58 -0.82 7.65
N ILE A 79 6.64 -0.08 7.32
CA ILE A 79 6.58 1.38 7.30
C ILE A 79 5.55 1.86 6.27
N ALA A 80 5.52 1.23 5.10
CA ALA A 80 4.57 1.60 4.06
C ALA A 80 3.11 1.38 4.49
N ILE A 81 2.82 0.26 5.17
CA ILE A 81 1.47 -0.01 5.69
C ILE A 81 1.07 1.04 6.72
N LEU A 82 1.98 1.38 7.64
CA LEU A 82 1.71 2.40 8.65
C LEU A 82 1.46 3.76 8.01
N LEU A 83 2.23 4.11 6.97
CA LEU A 83 2.01 5.34 6.21
C LEU A 83 0.65 5.35 5.52
N MET A 84 0.25 4.22 4.92
CA MET A 84 -1.06 4.13 4.26
C MET A 84 -2.20 4.17 5.26
N LEU A 85 -2.03 3.56 6.45
CA LEU A 85 -3.02 3.66 7.51
C LEU A 85 -3.18 5.12 7.95
N PHE A 86 -2.08 5.82 8.19
CA PHE A 86 -2.10 7.23 8.55
C PHE A 86 -2.75 8.06 7.43
N HIS A 87 -2.41 7.76 6.17
CA HIS A 87 -2.97 8.42 5.00
C HIS A 87 -4.50 8.25 4.94
N ALA A 88 -5.01 7.04 5.15
CA ALA A 88 -6.44 6.76 5.12
C ALA A 88 -7.18 7.45 6.26
N VAL A 89 -6.61 7.44 7.46
CA VAL A 89 -7.20 8.11 8.63
C VAL A 89 -7.20 9.63 8.41
N TRP A 90 -6.13 10.18 7.89
CA TRP A 90 -6.06 11.61 7.60
C TRP A 90 -7.06 12.00 6.51
N ALA A 91 -7.23 11.17 5.48
CA ALA A 91 -8.24 11.39 4.45
C ALA A 91 -9.65 11.47 5.06
N THR A 92 -9.95 10.57 5.99
CA THR A 92 -11.23 10.58 6.71
C THR A 92 -11.41 11.89 7.47
N TRP A 93 -10.36 12.34 8.17
CA TRP A 93 -10.41 13.58 8.95
C TRP A 93 -10.58 14.80 8.07
N VAL A 94 -9.88 14.85 6.92
CA VAL A 94 -9.98 15.97 5.97
C VAL A 94 -11.41 16.09 5.44
N ILE A 95 -12.05 14.97 5.11
CA ILE A 95 -13.44 14.97 4.65
C ILE A 95 -14.37 15.45 5.76
N TYR A 96 -14.16 14.99 6.99
CA TYR A 96 -14.98 15.37 8.12
C TYR A 96 -14.91 16.89 8.38
N LYS A 97 -13.71 17.48 8.30
CA LYS A 97 -13.50 18.91 8.54
C LYS A 97 -13.89 19.78 7.35
N ASN A 98 -13.84 19.21 6.14
CA ASN A 98 -14.16 19.91 4.88
C ASN A 98 -13.43 21.24 4.73
N ASP A 99 -12.12 21.24 5.00
CA ASP A 99 -11.25 22.41 4.98
C ASP A 99 -10.37 22.37 3.72
N GLU A 100 -10.46 23.43 2.89
CA GLU A 100 -9.73 23.48 1.62
C GLU A 100 -8.22 23.48 1.81
N GLU A 101 -7.72 24.18 2.84
CA GLU A 101 -6.28 24.20 3.12
C GLU A 101 -5.76 22.80 3.47
N LYS A 102 -6.51 22.07 4.29
CA LYS A 102 -6.16 20.71 4.67
C LYS A 102 -6.19 19.78 3.47
N GLN A 103 -7.13 20.00 2.54
CA GLN A 103 -7.20 19.22 1.31
C GLN A 103 -5.97 19.45 0.43
N LEU A 104 -5.49 20.68 0.33
CA LEU A 104 -4.29 20.99 -0.43
C LEU A 104 -3.06 20.29 0.13
N VAL A 105 -2.89 20.32 1.45
CA VAL A 105 -1.79 19.62 2.12
C VAL A 105 -1.92 18.11 1.91
N PHE A 106 -3.14 17.58 1.98
CA PHE A 106 -3.40 16.16 1.77
C PHE A 106 -3.04 15.73 0.35
N HIS A 107 -3.35 16.55 -0.67
CA HIS A 107 -2.98 16.25 -2.06
C HIS A 107 -1.48 16.01 -2.21
N LYS A 108 -0.66 16.89 -1.62
CA LYS A 108 0.79 16.75 -1.67
C LYS A 108 1.27 15.52 -0.92
N PHE A 109 0.70 15.30 0.26
CA PHE A 109 1.05 14.15 1.09
C PHE A 109 0.67 12.84 0.41
N SER A 110 -0.49 12.80 -0.23
CA SER A 110 -1.03 11.60 -0.87
C SER A 110 -0.09 11.06 -1.94
N ILE A 111 0.43 11.93 -2.81
CA ILE A 111 1.35 11.49 -3.88
C ILE A 111 2.67 11.01 -3.30
N VAL A 112 3.16 11.64 -2.23
CA VAL A 112 4.39 11.23 -1.56
C VAL A 112 4.23 9.84 -0.93
N VAL A 113 3.11 9.60 -0.24
CA VAL A 113 2.83 8.31 0.39
C VAL A 113 2.74 7.22 -0.67
N TRP A 114 2.04 7.49 -1.78
CA TRP A 114 1.94 6.54 -2.88
C TRP A 114 3.31 6.18 -3.44
N PHE A 115 4.16 7.18 -3.66
CA PHE A 115 5.50 6.97 -4.17
C PHE A 115 6.35 6.15 -3.21
N LEU A 116 6.30 6.47 -1.90
CA LEU A 116 7.03 5.73 -0.88
C LEU A 116 6.54 4.29 -0.77
N TRP A 117 5.24 4.07 -0.92
CA TRP A 117 4.67 2.72 -0.89
C TRP A 117 5.15 1.87 -2.05
N LEU A 118 5.42 2.49 -3.21
CA LEU A 118 5.92 1.75 -4.37
C LEU A 118 7.29 1.13 -4.12
N ILE A 119 8.12 1.73 -3.26
CA ILE A 119 9.47 1.25 -2.99
C ILE A 119 9.46 -0.21 -2.50
N PRO A 120 8.75 -0.56 -1.40
CA PRO A 120 8.70 -1.96 -0.98
C PRO A 120 7.98 -2.86 -1.98
N TYR A 121 7.00 -2.34 -2.72
CA TYR A 121 6.34 -3.11 -3.77
C TYR A 121 7.34 -3.54 -4.85
N ILE A 122 8.15 -2.59 -5.33
CA ILE A 122 9.17 -2.87 -6.36
C ILE A 122 10.23 -3.81 -5.81
N ILE A 123 10.68 -3.60 -4.57
CA ILE A 123 11.66 -4.49 -3.92
C ILE A 123 11.09 -5.91 -3.85
N GLY A 124 9.83 -6.05 -3.43
CA GLY A 124 9.19 -7.36 -3.35
C GLY A 124 9.06 -8.04 -4.71
N ALA A 125 8.74 -7.28 -5.75
CA ALA A 125 8.65 -7.80 -7.11
C ALA A 125 10.02 -8.29 -7.60
N ILE A 126 11.08 -7.53 -7.36
CA ILE A 126 12.44 -7.92 -7.74
C ILE A 126 12.85 -9.21 -7.01
N ILE A 127 12.62 -9.26 -5.70
CA ILE A 127 12.92 -10.45 -4.90
C ILE A 127 12.17 -11.67 -5.46
N GLY A 128 10.88 -11.49 -5.77
CA GLY A 128 10.06 -12.55 -6.31
C GLY A 128 10.55 -13.07 -7.66
N MET A 129 11.15 -12.21 -8.47
CA MET A 129 11.68 -12.59 -9.79
C MET A 129 13.03 -13.30 -9.70
N MET A 130 13.72 -13.22 -8.56
CA MET A 130 15.06 -13.76 -8.39
C MET A 130 15.08 -15.22 -7.95
N HIS A 131 13.93 -15.86 -7.71
CA HIS A 131 13.89 -17.26 -7.27
C HIS A 131 12.80 -18.09 -7.90
#